data_0e50992eb2ee4f31fc8e50b673a80d19
#
_entry.id   0e50992eb2ee4f31fc8e50b673a80d19
#
_cell.length_a   1.000
_cell.length_b   1.000
_cell.length_c   1.000
_cell.angle_alpha   90.00
_cell.angle_beta   90.00
_cell.angle_gamma   90.00
#
_symmetry.space_group_name_H-M   'P 1'
#
loop_
_entity.id
_entity.type
_entity.pdbx_description
1 polymer ?
#
loop_
_entity_poly.entity_id
_entity_poly.type
_entity_poly.pdbx_seq_one_letter_code
_entity_poly.pdbx_strand_id
1 'polypeptide(L)'
;MKDAILEVTGLTVSRGGVPVIDIPELAIAPGEFLSLIGPNGTGKSTLLLSLSGLLKRQGGRIRFRGSIVESDVHLLEYRRRLAMVFQEPLLFDATVYDNVAAGLKIRGMGRRSVHPIVEENLELFDIAHIAHRSARKISGGEAQRTSLARAFATGPELILLDEPFASLDPPTKESIIEDLGHAMGIKRTTAIMATHDRMDALRLSKRIAVMDGGKIVQIGNPIDVMHHPVSEPVAAFVGIETILKGAVKVVSGGTLQVNVNGRDVFCTGAFATGEHVTCFIRPEHVTLFPGGGRPESSASNVFQGTVTKVQPIGLLYRVGIDCGFPLSAHVTQQAVEDLGLEAGKPVVASFKAASVHVIRTAQA
;
A
#
# COMPACT_ATOMS: atom_id res chain seq x y z
N MET A 1 -6.67 -21.10 11.43
CA MET A 1 -5.43 -20.58 10.84
C MET A 1 -4.25 -21.43 11.32
N LYS A 2 -4.18 -22.69 10.80
CA LYS A 2 -3.23 -23.70 11.37
C LYS A 2 -1.76 -23.54 10.90
N ASP A 3 -1.43 -22.62 9.99
CA ASP A 3 -0.09 -22.55 9.38
C ASP A 3 0.49 -21.13 9.28
N ALA A 4 0.16 -20.21 10.20
CA ALA A 4 0.74 -18.87 10.18
C ALA A 4 2.20 -18.89 10.72
N ILE A 5 3.13 -18.18 10.04
CA ILE A 5 4.49 -17.99 10.55
C ILE A 5 4.53 -16.94 11.67
N LEU A 6 3.68 -15.91 11.55
CA LEU A 6 3.52 -14.84 12.54
C LEU A 6 2.04 -14.65 12.86
N GLU A 7 1.71 -14.65 14.14
CA GLU A 7 0.38 -14.34 14.66
C GLU A 7 0.48 -13.23 15.70
N VAL A 8 -0.41 -12.28 15.60
CA VAL A 8 -0.55 -11.14 16.53
C VAL A 8 -1.96 -11.14 17.07
N THR A 9 -2.13 -11.01 18.38
CA THR A 9 -3.44 -10.94 19.02
C THR A 9 -3.44 -9.83 20.05
N GLY A 10 -4.37 -8.87 19.92
CA GLY A 10 -4.60 -7.78 20.85
C GLY A 10 -3.40 -6.86 21.05
N LEU A 11 -2.58 -6.65 19.99
CA LEU A 11 -1.37 -5.84 20.08
C LEU A 11 -1.72 -4.37 20.29
N THR A 12 -1.25 -3.83 21.41
CA THR A 12 -1.38 -2.40 21.73
C THR A 12 0.00 -1.79 21.97
N VAL A 13 0.22 -0.59 21.41
CA VAL A 13 1.45 0.19 21.57
C VAL A 13 1.10 1.65 21.79
N SER A 14 1.76 2.27 22.78
CA SER A 14 1.63 3.71 23.05
C SER A 14 3.00 4.39 22.96
N ARG A 15 3.01 5.66 22.57
CA ARG A 15 4.19 6.54 22.62
C ARG A 15 3.84 7.78 23.45
N GLY A 16 4.63 8.05 24.48
CA GLY A 16 4.34 9.18 25.37
C GLY A 16 2.96 9.12 26.04
N GLY A 17 2.42 7.91 26.32
CA GLY A 17 1.10 7.70 26.88
C GLY A 17 -0.06 7.76 25.86
N VAL A 18 0.21 8.11 24.62
CA VAL A 18 -0.81 8.14 23.55
C VAL A 18 -0.85 6.81 22.82
N PRO A 19 -2.01 6.13 22.69
CA PRO A 19 -2.17 4.93 21.90
C PRO A 19 -1.82 5.20 20.42
N VAL A 20 -0.93 4.38 19.84
CA VAL A 20 -0.48 4.50 18.44
C VAL A 20 -0.86 3.27 17.63
N ILE A 21 -0.95 2.10 18.26
CA ILE A 21 -1.31 0.83 17.64
C ILE A 21 -2.37 0.13 18.47
N ASP A 22 -3.39 -0.33 17.79
CA ASP A 22 -4.46 -1.21 18.30
C ASP A 22 -4.84 -2.21 17.22
N ILE A 23 -4.16 -3.37 17.23
CA ILE A 23 -4.35 -4.45 16.26
C ILE A 23 -4.95 -5.66 16.98
N PRO A 24 -6.26 -5.89 16.83
CA PRO A 24 -6.94 -7.02 17.45
C PRO A 24 -6.36 -8.36 16.99
N GLU A 25 -6.14 -8.50 15.69
CA GLU A 25 -5.63 -9.74 15.09
C GLU A 25 -4.88 -9.46 13.78
N LEU A 26 -3.75 -10.16 13.58
CA LEU A 26 -3.03 -10.19 12.31
C LEU A 26 -2.32 -11.55 12.20
N ALA A 27 -2.52 -12.24 11.08
CA ALA A 27 -1.85 -13.50 10.78
C ALA A 27 -1.17 -13.44 9.41
N ILE A 28 0.07 -13.92 9.34
CA ILE A 28 0.92 -13.94 8.14
C ILE A 28 1.27 -15.39 7.82
N ALA A 29 1.02 -15.81 6.59
CA ALA A 29 1.38 -17.15 6.13
C ALA A 29 2.87 -17.26 5.75
N PRO A 30 3.50 -18.45 5.82
CA PRO A 30 4.85 -18.65 5.32
C PRO A 30 4.98 -18.30 3.83
N GLY A 31 6.02 -17.56 3.45
CA GLY A 31 6.25 -17.11 2.07
C GLY A 31 5.24 -16.08 1.56
N GLU A 32 4.47 -15.48 2.46
CA GLU A 32 3.58 -14.37 2.13
C GLU A 32 4.35 -13.05 2.07
N PHE A 33 4.00 -12.20 1.11
CA PHE A 33 4.37 -10.79 1.09
C PHE A 33 3.13 -9.96 1.44
N LEU A 34 3.13 -9.34 2.63
CA LEU A 34 2.09 -8.43 3.08
C LEU A 34 2.62 -6.99 3.01
N SER A 35 1.89 -6.08 2.35
CA SER A 35 2.15 -4.64 2.48
C SER A 35 1.20 -3.98 3.46
N LEU A 36 1.77 -3.16 4.34
CA LEU A 36 1.06 -2.22 5.21
C LEU A 36 1.04 -0.88 4.49
N ILE A 37 -0.13 -0.42 4.07
CA ILE A 37 -0.30 0.86 3.39
C ILE A 37 -1.17 1.81 4.23
N GLY A 38 -1.07 3.10 3.96
CA GLY A 38 -1.85 4.13 4.65
C GLY A 38 -1.09 5.45 4.71
N PRO A 39 -1.75 6.54 5.08
CA PRO A 39 -1.14 7.86 5.25
C PRO A 39 0.04 7.86 6.23
N ASN A 40 0.88 8.89 6.17
CA ASN A 40 1.94 9.07 7.16
C ASN A 40 1.34 9.25 8.56
N GLY A 41 2.01 8.71 9.58
CA GLY A 41 1.55 8.79 10.97
C GLY A 41 0.51 7.74 11.39
N THR A 42 0.04 6.85 10.51
CA THR A 42 -0.94 5.80 10.86
C THR A 42 -0.36 4.63 11.67
N GLY A 43 0.95 4.63 11.97
CA GLY A 43 1.56 3.63 12.83
C GLY A 43 2.30 2.49 12.11
N LYS A 44 2.46 2.52 10.79
CA LYS A 44 3.10 1.45 10.00
C LYS A 44 4.49 1.08 10.54
N SER A 45 5.41 2.04 10.63
CA SER A 45 6.76 1.81 11.20
C SER A 45 6.72 1.39 12.66
N THR A 46 5.78 1.93 13.44
CA THR A 46 5.57 1.55 14.85
C THR A 46 5.17 0.09 14.97
N LEU A 47 4.30 -0.39 14.07
CA LEU A 47 3.92 -1.80 14.00
C LEU A 47 5.13 -2.68 13.67
N LEU A 48 5.91 -2.33 12.62
CA LEU A 48 7.13 -3.08 12.27
C LEU A 48 8.14 -3.13 13.41
N LEU A 49 8.39 -2.01 14.09
CA LEU A 49 9.28 -1.95 15.27
C LEU A 49 8.76 -2.80 16.43
N SER A 50 7.45 -2.88 16.62
CA SER A 50 6.85 -3.72 17.65
C SER A 50 6.93 -5.20 17.29
N LEU A 51 6.69 -5.53 16.01
CA LEU A 51 6.84 -6.90 15.49
C LEU A 51 8.29 -7.37 15.58
N SER A 52 9.28 -6.50 15.33
CA SER A 52 10.69 -6.85 15.48
C SER A 52 11.15 -7.00 16.95
N GLY A 53 10.30 -6.58 17.89
CA GLY A 53 10.64 -6.51 19.31
C GLY A 53 11.60 -5.35 19.66
N LEU A 54 11.85 -4.42 18.74
CA LEU A 54 12.64 -3.19 19.00
C LEU A 54 11.85 -2.16 19.79
N LEU A 55 10.53 -2.19 19.69
CA LEU A 55 9.63 -1.34 20.46
C LEU A 55 8.80 -2.22 21.40
N LYS A 56 8.77 -1.84 22.69
CA LYS A 56 8.00 -2.53 23.71
C LYS A 56 6.50 -2.32 23.49
N ARG A 57 5.74 -3.42 23.48
CA ARG A 57 4.27 -3.40 23.49
C ARG A 57 3.73 -3.20 24.91
N GLN A 58 2.55 -2.60 25.05
CA GLN A 58 1.82 -2.51 26.29
C GLN A 58 0.92 -3.71 26.53
N GLY A 59 0.37 -4.30 25.45
CA GLY A 59 -0.51 -5.46 25.53
C GLY A 59 -0.41 -6.34 24.30
N GLY A 60 -1.13 -7.45 24.36
CA GLY A 60 -1.23 -8.42 23.28
C GLY A 60 -0.09 -9.42 23.23
N ARG A 61 -0.20 -10.36 22.29
CA ARG A 61 0.73 -11.47 22.11
C ARG A 61 1.22 -11.55 20.67
N ILE A 62 2.49 -11.87 20.52
CA ILE A 62 3.11 -12.21 19.24
C ILE A 62 3.53 -13.67 19.33
N ARG A 63 3.09 -14.47 18.37
CA ARG A 63 3.55 -15.86 18.18
C ARG A 63 4.32 -15.94 16.88
N PHE A 64 5.46 -16.60 16.92
CA PHE A 64 6.25 -16.91 15.75
C PHE A 64 6.43 -18.44 15.65
N ARG A 65 5.97 -19.03 14.55
CA ARG A 65 5.88 -20.49 14.38
C ARG A 65 5.21 -21.18 15.56
N GLY A 66 4.09 -20.63 16.05
CA GLY A 66 3.35 -21.14 17.19
C GLY A 66 3.94 -20.87 18.58
N SER A 67 5.21 -20.44 18.66
CA SER A 67 5.87 -20.10 19.93
C SER A 67 5.63 -18.66 20.33
N ILE A 68 5.34 -18.40 21.61
CA ILE A 68 5.09 -17.03 22.12
C ILE A 68 6.44 -16.32 22.30
N VAL A 69 6.53 -15.08 21.82
CA VAL A 69 7.71 -14.23 21.92
C VAL A 69 7.56 -13.34 23.17
N GLU A 70 7.85 -13.87 24.36
CA GLU A 70 7.66 -13.13 25.63
C GLU A 70 8.91 -13.00 26.51
N SER A 71 9.84 -13.99 26.49
CA SER A 71 11.06 -13.95 27.30
C SER A 71 12.24 -13.38 26.49
N ASP A 72 13.27 -12.88 27.19
CA ASP A 72 14.48 -12.35 26.55
C ASP A 72 15.20 -13.41 25.69
N VAL A 73 15.19 -14.67 26.11
CA VAL A 73 15.75 -15.79 25.35
C VAL A 73 14.94 -16.02 24.07
N HIS A 74 13.63 -16.14 24.18
CA HIS A 74 12.75 -16.32 23.02
C HIS A 74 12.81 -15.10 22.08
N LEU A 75 12.98 -13.90 22.62
CA LEU A 75 13.13 -12.68 21.83
C LEU A 75 14.44 -12.67 21.03
N LEU A 76 15.55 -13.16 21.62
CA LEU A 76 16.82 -13.26 20.91
C LEU A 76 16.76 -14.30 19.78
N GLU A 77 16.19 -15.48 20.05
CA GLU A 77 15.98 -16.52 19.04
C GLU A 77 15.08 -16.02 17.91
N TYR A 78 13.98 -15.36 18.25
CA TYR A 78 13.09 -14.71 17.31
C TYR A 78 13.81 -13.69 16.42
N ARG A 79 14.57 -12.75 17.02
CA ARG A 79 15.34 -11.74 16.31
C ARG A 79 16.41 -12.34 15.38
N ARG A 80 16.96 -13.50 15.69
CA ARG A 80 17.89 -14.21 14.81
C ARG A 80 17.23 -14.78 13.55
N ARG A 81 15.91 -14.98 13.58
CA ARG A 81 15.12 -15.53 12.48
C ARG A 81 14.44 -14.45 11.64
N LEU A 82 14.59 -13.19 12.02
CA LEU A 82 14.08 -12.06 11.27
C LEU A 82 15.19 -11.10 10.86
N ALA A 83 14.92 -10.29 9.85
CA ALA A 83 15.74 -9.14 9.49
C ALA A 83 14.83 -7.91 9.34
N MET A 84 15.39 -6.72 9.57
CA MET A 84 14.70 -5.46 9.34
C MET A 84 15.54 -4.56 8.46
N VAL A 85 14.92 -3.99 7.45
CA VAL A 85 15.47 -2.96 6.57
C VAL A 85 14.73 -1.67 6.86
N PHE A 86 15.48 -0.64 7.22
CA PHE A 86 14.95 0.68 7.53
C PHE A 86 14.88 1.55 6.28
N GLN A 87 14.12 2.61 6.34
CA GLN A 87 13.99 3.61 5.28
C GLN A 87 15.37 4.18 4.88
N GLU A 88 16.20 4.50 5.87
CA GLU A 88 17.61 4.79 5.65
C GLU A 88 18.44 3.50 5.73
N PRO A 89 19.37 3.24 4.82
CA PRO A 89 20.14 1.98 4.79
C PRO A 89 20.95 1.66 6.05
N LEU A 90 21.32 2.66 6.87
CA LEU A 90 22.05 2.54 8.14
C LEU A 90 23.24 1.58 8.03
N LEU A 91 24.15 1.85 7.09
CA LEU A 91 25.33 1.02 6.85
C LEU A 91 26.43 1.32 7.86
N PHE A 92 27.21 0.30 8.20
CA PHE A 92 28.43 0.46 8.97
C PHE A 92 29.51 1.17 8.16
N ASP A 93 30.39 1.90 8.83
CA ASP A 93 31.58 2.51 8.22
C ASP A 93 32.62 1.43 7.88
N ALA A 94 32.33 0.68 6.84
CA ALA A 94 33.10 -0.47 6.38
C ALA A 94 32.89 -0.63 4.86
N THR A 95 33.45 -1.69 4.27
CA THR A 95 33.17 -2.04 2.87
C THR A 95 31.74 -2.57 2.69
N VAL A 96 31.27 -2.60 1.44
CA VAL A 96 29.99 -3.25 1.07
C VAL A 96 30.01 -4.71 1.50
N TYR A 97 31.09 -5.45 1.20
CA TYR A 97 31.31 -6.83 1.63
C TYR A 97 31.17 -7.00 3.15
N ASP A 98 31.85 -6.14 3.94
CA ASP A 98 31.81 -6.22 5.40
C ASP A 98 30.43 -5.88 5.97
N ASN A 99 29.68 -4.98 5.32
CA ASN A 99 28.29 -4.72 5.69
C ASN A 99 27.41 -5.96 5.48
N VAL A 100 27.50 -6.64 4.34
CA VAL A 100 26.73 -7.86 4.07
C VAL A 100 27.16 -8.99 5.03
N ALA A 101 28.45 -9.11 5.32
CA ALA A 101 29.01 -10.11 6.25
C ALA A 101 28.66 -9.85 7.72
N ALA A 102 28.27 -8.64 8.10
CA ALA A 102 28.19 -8.21 9.50
C ALA A 102 27.29 -9.12 10.35
N GLY A 103 26.06 -9.40 9.87
CA GLY A 103 25.12 -10.25 10.61
C GLY A 103 25.62 -11.68 10.82
N LEU A 104 26.32 -12.23 9.85
CA LEU A 104 26.91 -13.58 9.93
C LEU A 104 28.07 -13.61 10.92
N LYS A 105 28.94 -12.59 10.90
CA LYS A 105 30.07 -12.44 11.84
C LYS A 105 29.57 -12.28 13.27
N ILE A 106 28.56 -11.47 13.53
CA ILE A 106 27.92 -11.27 14.84
C ILE A 106 27.33 -12.60 15.37
N ARG A 107 26.83 -13.46 14.46
CA ARG A 107 26.35 -14.81 14.82
C ARG A 107 27.46 -15.84 15.04
N GLY A 108 28.72 -15.43 14.96
CA GLY A 108 29.90 -16.31 15.22
C GLY A 108 30.27 -17.24 14.06
N MET A 109 29.78 -16.98 12.83
CA MET A 109 30.11 -17.80 11.67
C MET A 109 31.56 -17.58 11.23
N GLY A 110 32.28 -18.67 10.96
CA GLY A 110 33.68 -18.64 10.52
C GLY A 110 33.82 -18.10 9.08
N ARG A 111 34.96 -17.47 8.77
CA ARG A 111 35.24 -16.82 7.47
C ARG A 111 34.97 -17.72 6.26
N ARG A 112 35.30 -19.02 6.34
CA ARG A 112 35.07 -19.96 5.23
C ARG A 112 33.58 -20.15 4.87
N SER A 113 32.72 -20.09 5.88
CA SER A 113 31.26 -20.21 5.69
C SER A 113 30.63 -18.88 5.34
N VAL A 114 31.18 -17.75 5.78
CA VAL A 114 30.67 -16.40 5.50
C VAL A 114 30.87 -16.03 4.04
N HIS A 115 32.04 -16.31 3.47
CA HIS A 115 32.42 -15.86 2.13
C HIS A 115 31.41 -16.26 1.03
N PRO A 116 31.04 -17.54 0.85
CA PRO A 116 30.11 -17.93 -0.22
C PRO A 116 28.72 -17.33 -0.03
N ILE A 117 28.25 -17.15 1.22
CA ILE A 117 26.94 -16.54 1.49
C ILE A 117 26.97 -15.05 1.12
N VAL A 118 28.06 -14.35 1.40
CA VAL A 118 28.20 -12.93 1.06
C VAL A 118 28.24 -12.76 -0.46
N GLU A 119 29.06 -13.54 -1.17
CA GLU A 119 29.16 -13.48 -2.65
C GLU A 119 27.78 -13.72 -3.28
N GLU A 120 27.07 -14.78 -2.88
CA GLU A 120 25.71 -15.07 -3.38
C GLU A 120 24.76 -13.86 -3.23
N ASN A 121 24.80 -13.18 -2.07
CA ASN A 121 23.90 -12.04 -1.83
C ASN A 121 24.37 -10.76 -2.50
N LEU A 122 25.68 -10.57 -2.72
CA LEU A 122 26.21 -9.49 -3.53
C LEU A 122 25.79 -9.61 -4.99
N GLU A 123 25.83 -10.84 -5.55
CA GLU A 123 25.35 -11.13 -6.89
C GLU A 123 23.83 -10.96 -7.00
N LEU A 124 23.07 -11.49 -6.02
CA LEU A 124 21.61 -11.42 -5.99
C LEU A 124 21.05 -9.98 -6.05
N PHE A 125 21.80 -9.02 -5.49
CA PHE A 125 21.43 -7.60 -5.48
C PHE A 125 22.30 -6.73 -6.40
N ASP A 126 23.03 -7.32 -7.36
CA ASP A 126 23.84 -6.64 -8.38
C ASP A 126 24.84 -5.61 -7.81
N ILE A 127 25.52 -5.96 -6.70
CA ILE A 127 26.53 -5.12 -6.04
C ILE A 127 27.89 -5.80 -5.86
N ALA A 128 28.13 -6.94 -6.52
CA ALA A 128 29.41 -7.66 -6.45
C ALA A 128 30.57 -6.77 -6.95
N HIS A 129 30.34 -5.96 -7.98
CA HIS A 129 31.34 -5.07 -8.59
C HIS A 129 31.84 -3.96 -7.65
N ILE A 130 31.09 -3.65 -6.57
CA ILE A 130 31.45 -2.65 -5.54
C ILE A 130 31.78 -3.28 -4.18
N ALA A 131 31.95 -4.61 -4.09
CA ALA A 131 32.12 -5.33 -2.83
C ALA A 131 33.20 -4.73 -1.90
N HIS A 132 34.32 -4.26 -2.45
CA HIS A 132 35.43 -3.68 -1.71
C HIS A 132 35.37 -2.16 -1.56
N ARG A 133 34.32 -1.51 -2.11
CA ARG A 133 34.12 -0.06 -1.96
C ARG A 133 33.62 0.27 -0.56
N SER A 134 34.10 1.39 0.00
CA SER A 134 33.57 1.90 1.27
C SER A 134 32.10 2.30 1.14
N ALA A 135 31.29 1.93 2.13
CA ALA A 135 29.86 2.30 2.20
C ALA A 135 29.62 3.82 2.21
N ARG A 136 30.63 4.62 2.56
CA ARG A 136 30.54 6.10 2.46
C ARG A 136 30.69 6.66 1.03
N LYS A 137 31.08 5.82 0.08
CA LYS A 137 31.41 6.22 -1.31
C LYS A 137 30.53 5.54 -2.34
N ILE A 138 29.35 5.10 -1.94
CA ILE A 138 28.37 4.48 -2.82
C ILE A 138 27.12 5.37 -2.96
N SER A 139 26.38 5.18 -4.05
CA SER A 139 25.12 5.88 -4.28
C SER A 139 24.02 5.43 -3.32
N GLY A 140 22.91 6.18 -3.23
CA GLY A 140 21.75 5.82 -2.43
C GLY A 140 21.14 4.47 -2.83
N GLY A 141 21.04 4.19 -4.13
CA GLY A 141 20.57 2.90 -4.65
C GLY A 141 21.52 1.74 -4.29
N GLU A 142 22.83 1.92 -4.45
CA GLU A 142 23.84 0.93 -4.03
C GLU A 142 23.82 0.69 -2.51
N ALA A 143 23.57 1.74 -1.72
CA ALA A 143 23.43 1.62 -0.27
C ALA A 143 22.16 0.82 0.10
N GLN A 144 21.05 1.06 -0.57
CA GLN A 144 19.82 0.31 -0.35
C GLN A 144 19.96 -1.17 -0.75
N ARG A 145 20.59 -1.46 -1.90
CA ARG A 145 20.94 -2.81 -2.32
C ARG A 145 21.84 -3.51 -1.29
N THR A 146 22.83 -2.80 -0.75
CA THR A 146 23.72 -3.30 0.31
C THR A 146 22.93 -3.62 1.59
N SER A 147 21.97 -2.79 1.98
CA SER A 147 21.09 -3.03 3.13
C SER A 147 20.21 -4.26 2.95
N LEU A 148 19.63 -4.45 1.74
CA LEU A 148 18.87 -5.64 1.39
C LEU A 148 19.76 -6.89 1.39
N ALA A 149 20.91 -6.87 0.72
CA ALA A 149 21.87 -7.98 0.70
C ALA A 149 22.30 -8.38 2.12
N ARG A 150 22.59 -7.42 2.98
CA ARG A 150 22.91 -7.63 4.42
C ARG A 150 21.77 -8.34 5.16
N ALA A 151 20.52 -7.94 4.88
CA ALA A 151 19.36 -8.55 5.50
C ALA A 151 19.18 -10.00 5.03
N PHE A 152 19.22 -10.26 3.72
CA PHE A 152 19.04 -11.58 3.12
C PHE A 152 20.19 -12.55 3.43
N ALA A 153 21.43 -12.07 3.56
CA ALA A 153 22.59 -12.90 3.91
C ALA A 153 22.40 -13.66 5.22
N THR A 154 21.63 -13.13 6.17
CA THR A 154 21.36 -13.79 7.44
C THR A 154 20.36 -14.95 7.36
N GLY A 155 19.78 -15.22 6.19
CA GLY A 155 18.79 -16.26 5.97
C GLY A 155 17.52 -16.07 6.82
N PRO A 156 16.87 -14.89 6.78
CA PRO A 156 15.72 -14.63 7.64
C PRO A 156 14.48 -15.42 7.14
N GLU A 157 13.67 -15.87 8.08
CA GLU A 157 12.37 -16.44 7.79
C GLU A 157 11.28 -15.36 7.61
N LEU A 158 11.50 -14.20 8.27
CA LEU A 158 10.66 -13.02 8.18
C LEU A 158 11.52 -11.78 7.94
N ILE A 159 11.22 -11.00 6.92
CA ILE A 159 11.85 -9.71 6.67
C ILE A 159 10.82 -8.59 6.86
N LEU A 160 11.22 -7.57 7.60
CA LEU A 160 10.44 -6.36 7.83
C LEU A 160 11.09 -5.22 7.05
N LEU A 161 10.32 -4.56 6.19
CA LEU A 161 10.80 -3.52 5.27
C LEU A 161 10.04 -2.22 5.59
N ASP A 162 10.74 -1.22 6.08
CA ASP A 162 10.14 0.08 6.42
C ASP A 162 10.50 1.11 5.35
N GLU A 163 9.53 1.45 4.46
CA GLU A 163 9.67 2.40 3.36
C GLU A 163 10.95 2.16 2.51
N PRO A 164 11.22 0.92 2.04
CA PRO A 164 12.53 0.57 1.50
C PRO A 164 12.88 1.28 0.18
N PHE A 165 11.94 1.98 -0.45
CA PHE A 165 12.13 2.61 -1.75
C PHE A 165 11.91 4.14 -1.75
N ALA A 166 11.63 4.74 -0.59
CA ALA A 166 11.14 6.12 -0.50
C ALA A 166 12.13 7.19 -1.00
N SER A 167 13.43 6.92 -0.94
CA SER A 167 14.47 7.89 -1.28
C SER A 167 15.18 7.61 -2.61
N LEU A 168 14.58 6.76 -3.46
CA LEU A 168 15.17 6.34 -4.72
C LEU A 168 14.55 7.06 -5.91
N ASP A 169 15.36 7.33 -6.93
CA ASP A 169 14.87 7.77 -8.23
C ASP A 169 14.11 6.64 -8.95
N PRO A 170 13.17 6.95 -9.85
CA PRO A 170 12.29 5.96 -10.45
C PRO A 170 13.01 4.78 -11.14
N PRO A 171 14.05 4.94 -11.97
CA PRO A 171 14.74 3.82 -12.59
C PRO A 171 15.42 2.89 -11.58
N THR A 172 16.09 3.46 -10.58
CA THR A 172 16.75 2.69 -9.51
C THR A 172 15.72 1.94 -8.66
N LYS A 173 14.60 2.58 -8.33
CA LYS A 173 13.48 1.98 -7.59
C LYS A 173 12.93 0.76 -8.33
N GLU A 174 12.64 0.88 -9.63
CA GLU A 174 12.15 -0.21 -10.47
C GLU A 174 13.06 -1.43 -10.40
N SER A 175 14.35 -1.22 -10.63
CA SER A 175 15.36 -2.29 -10.60
C SER A 175 15.46 -2.98 -9.24
N ILE A 176 15.43 -2.23 -8.13
CA ILE A 176 15.50 -2.80 -6.77
C ILE A 176 14.21 -3.58 -6.42
N ILE A 177 13.04 -3.14 -6.90
CA ILE A 177 11.78 -3.89 -6.74
C ILE A 177 11.87 -5.25 -7.44
N GLU A 178 12.42 -5.30 -8.65
CA GLU A 178 12.63 -6.55 -9.39
C GLU A 178 13.58 -7.49 -8.66
N ASP A 179 14.74 -6.97 -8.20
CA ASP A 179 15.71 -7.77 -7.44
C ASP A 179 15.13 -8.30 -6.12
N LEU A 180 14.37 -7.48 -5.40
CA LEU A 180 13.69 -7.90 -4.18
C LEU A 180 12.66 -9.00 -4.48
N GLY A 181 11.85 -8.83 -5.52
CA GLY A 181 10.87 -9.83 -5.96
C GLY A 181 11.53 -11.16 -6.30
N HIS A 182 12.66 -11.12 -7.03
CA HIS A 182 13.47 -12.29 -7.39
C HIS A 182 14.05 -12.97 -6.14
N ALA A 183 14.66 -12.21 -5.23
CA ALA A 183 15.23 -12.71 -3.98
C ALA A 183 14.16 -13.37 -3.10
N MET A 184 12.99 -12.77 -2.99
CA MET A 184 11.85 -13.33 -2.25
C MET A 184 11.38 -14.67 -2.84
N GLY A 185 11.35 -14.78 -4.17
CA GLY A 185 10.97 -16.00 -4.87
C GLY A 185 11.95 -17.15 -4.62
N ILE A 186 13.25 -16.90 -4.75
CA ILE A 186 14.32 -17.89 -4.54
C ILE A 186 14.38 -18.35 -3.08
N LYS A 187 14.43 -17.40 -2.14
CA LYS A 187 14.63 -17.68 -0.71
C LYS A 187 13.35 -18.10 0.02
N ARG A 188 12.17 -17.97 -0.62
CA ARG A 188 10.84 -18.22 -0.03
C ARG A 188 10.65 -17.55 1.33
N THR A 189 11.23 -16.37 1.49
CA THR A 189 11.17 -15.58 2.72
C THR A 189 9.78 -14.95 2.86
N THR A 190 9.27 -14.84 4.08
CA THR A 190 8.06 -14.07 4.38
C THR A 190 8.42 -12.59 4.52
N ALA A 191 7.58 -11.68 4.03
CA ALA A 191 7.83 -10.25 4.16
C ALA A 191 6.63 -9.46 4.67
N ILE A 192 6.92 -8.43 5.46
CA ILE A 192 5.96 -7.36 5.79
C ILE A 192 6.64 -6.04 5.40
N MET A 193 6.04 -5.30 4.48
CA MET A 193 6.54 -4.02 4.01
C MET A 193 5.59 -2.89 4.41
N ALA A 194 6.11 -1.87 5.05
CA ALA A 194 5.39 -0.60 5.21
C ALA A 194 5.73 0.31 4.03
N THR A 195 4.72 0.86 3.39
CA THR A 195 4.89 1.86 2.33
C THR A 195 3.68 2.78 2.24
N HIS A 196 3.89 4.00 1.78
CA HIS A 196 2.82 4.90 1.36
C HIS A 196 2.56 4.85 -0.14
N ASP A 197 3.42 4.17 -0.90
CA ASP A 197 3.27 4.01 -2.35
C ASP A 197 2.40 2.79 -2.67
N ARG A 198 1.25 3.06 -3.27
CA ARG A 198 0.28 2.04 -3.68
C ARG A 198 0.83 1.11 -4.77
N MET A 199 1.67 1.65 -5.66
CA MET A 199 2.21 0.88 -6.78
C MET A 199 3.23 -0.15 -6.29
N ASP A 200 4.06 0.20 -5.31
CA ASP A 200 4.98 -0.76 -4.67
C ASP A 200 4.22 -1.93 -4.04
N ALA A 201 3.14 -1.60 -3.32
CA ALA A 201 2.30 -2.62 -2.70
C ALA A 201 1.61 -3.52 -3.74
N LEU A 202 1.07 -2.94 -4.83
CA LEU A 202 0.43 -3.71 -5.91
C LEU A 202 1.38 -4.68 -6.61
N ARG A 203 2.65 -4.30 -6.77
CA ARG A 203 3.65 -5.10 -7.49
C ARG A 203 4.18 -6.29 -6.68
N LEU A 204 4.38 -6.10 -5.39
CA LEU A 204 5.09 -7.07 -4.55
C LEU A 204 4.15 -7.94 -3.71
N SER A 205 2.96 -7.48 -3.37
CA SER A 205 2.18 -8.09 -2.30
C SER A 205 1.18 -9.13 -2.78
N LYS A 206 1.05 -10.20 -2.00
CA LYS A 206 -0.10 -11.12 -2.08
C LYS A 206 -1.32 -10.60 -1.33
N ARG A 207 -1.09 -9.85 -0.25
CA ARG A 207 -2.13 -9.17 0.52
C ARG A 207 -1.67 -7.77 0.88
N ILE A 208 -2.64 -6.88 0.99
CA ILE A 208 -2.46 -5.50 1.46
C ILE A 208 -3.30 -5.30 2.71
N ALA A 209 -2.71 -4.70 3.74
CA ALA A 209 -3.40 -4.22 4.92
C ALA A 209 -3.37 -2.68 4.93
N VAL A 210 -4.54 -2.06 4.94
CA VAL A 210 -4.68 -0.60 5.03
C VAL A 210 -4.73 -0.22 6.49
N MET A 211 -3.83 0.67 6.89
CA MET A 211 -3.77 1.20 8.25
C MET A 211 -4.32 2.61 8.32
N ASP A 212 -5.17 2.85 9.30
CA ASP A 212 -5.68 4.16 9.67
C ASP A 212 -5.84 4.25 11.19
N GLY A 213 -5.43 5.38 11.79
CA GLY A 213 -5.55 5.62 13.24
C GLY A 213 -4.97 4.51 14.12
N GLY A 214 -3.88 3.86 13.70
CA GLY A 214 -3.24 2.76 14.46
C GLY A 214 -3.91 1.40 14.30
N LYS A 215 -4.94 1.28 13.47
CA LYS A 215 -5.70 0.05 13.24
C LYS A 215 -5.52 -0.45 11.81
N ILE A 216 -5.70 -1.75 11.60
CA ILE A 216 -5.91 -2.30 10.27
C ILE A 216 -7.40 -2.19 9.97
N VAL A 217 -7.76 -1.29 9.04
CA VAL A 217 -9.16 -1.02 8.68
C VAL A 217 -9.66 -1.87 7.53
N GLN A 218 -8.74 -2.36 6.70
CA GLN A 218 -9.05 -3.32 5.63
C GLN A 218 -7.82 -4.18 5.35
N ILE A 219 -8.03 -5.47 5.10
CA ILE A 219 -6.99 -6.39 4.66
C ILE A 219 -7.56 -7.33 3.60
N GLY A 220 -6.83 -7.54 2.51
CA GLY A 220 -7.31 -8.37 1.41
C GLY A 220 -6.33 -8.49 0.27
N ASN A 221 -6.80 -9.09 -0.82
CA ASN A 221 -6.11 -9.10 -2.11
C ASN A 221 -5.88 -7.67 -2.59
N PRO A 222 -4.72 -7.36 -3.21
CA PRO A 222 -4.41 -6.01 -3.69
C PRO A 222 -5.50 -5.40 -4.58
N ILE A 223 -6.02 -6.16 -5.53
CA ILE A 223 -7.07 -5.70 -6.46
C ILE A 223 -8.36 -5.38 -5.68
N ASP A 224 -8.77 -6.24 -4.77
CA ASP A 224 -9.99 -6.04 -3.98
C ASP A 224 -9.88 -4.81 -3.08
N VAL A 225 -8.73 -4.62 -2.40
CA VAL A 225 -8.50 -3.44 -1.56
C VAL A 225 -8.55 -2.15 -2.38
N MET A 226 -7.97 -2.17 -3.57
CA MET A 226 -7.96 -0.99 -4.45
C MET A 226 -9.34 -0.68 -5.03
N HIS A 227 -10.10 -1.70 -5.44
CA HIS A 227 -11.39 -1.49 -6.12
C HIS A 227 -12.60 -1.43 -5.19
N HIS A 228 -12.52 -2.08 -4.02
CA HIS A 228 -13.64 -2.20 -3.08
C HIS A 228 -13.25 -1.67 -1.68
N PRO A 229 -12.95 -0.36 -1.55
CA PRO A 229 -12.65 0.24 -0.25
C PRO A 229 -13.85 0.15 0.69
N VAL A 230 -13.60 -0.21 1.94
CA VAL A 230 -14.64 -0.42 2.96
C VAL A 230 -15.03 0.86 3.70
N SER A 231 -14.32 1.97 3.47
CA SER A 231 -14.57 3.26 4.14
C SER A 231 -14.04 4.43 3.31
N GLU A 232 -14.51 5.64 3.63
CA GLU A 232 -14.07 6.87 2.98
C GLU A 232 -12.54 7.12 3.11
N PRO A 233 -11.91 6.95 4.29
CA PRO A 233 -10.46 7.06 4.40
C PRO A 233 -9.69 6.09 3.50
N VAL A 234 -10.14 4.84 3.41
CA VAL A 234 -9.54 3.86 2.49
C VAL A 234 -9.75 4.30 1.04
N ALA A 235 -10.96 4.72 0.67
CA ALA A 235 -11.29 5.20 -0.67
C ALA A 235 -10.39 6.37 -1.09
N ALA A 236 -10.25 7.37 -0.24
CA ALA A 236 -9.38 8.52 -0.47
C ALA A 236 -7.91 8.08 -0.62
N PHE A 237 -7.44 7.19 0.25
CA PHE A 237 -6.07 6.68 0.17
C PHE A 237 -5.82 5.90 -1.12
N VAL A 238 -6.76 5.07 -1.61
CA VAL A 238 -6.60 4.32 -2.86
C VAL A 238 -6.85 5.16 -4.13
N GLY A 239 -7.07 6.48 -3.98
CA GLY A 239 -7.17 7.44 -5.10
C GLY A 239 -8.58 7.61 -5.67
N ILE A 240 -9.60 7.27 -4.91
CA ILE A 240 -10.97 7.65 -5.26
C ILE A 240 -11.19 9.10 -4.85
N GLU A 241 -11.56 9.94 -5.80
CA GLU A 241 -11.71 11.37 -5.61
C GLU A 241 -13.17 11.82 -5.47
N THR A 242 -14.09 11.04 -6.04
CA THR A 242 -15.53 11.35 -5.96
C THR A 242 -16.20 10.42 -4.95
N ILE A 243 -16.67 11.01 -3.87
CA ILE A 243 -17.38 10.34 -2.77
C ILE A 243 -18.74 11.02 -2.61
N LEU A 244 -19.80 10.30 -2.91
CA LEU A 244 -21.15 10.83 -2.89
C LEU A 244 -22.01 10.10 -1.86
N LYS A 245 -22.68 10.82 -1.00
CA LYS A 245 -23.61 10.28 -0.01
C LYS A 245 -25.03 10.47 -0.48
N GLY A 246 -25.85 9.43 -0.36
CA GLY A 246 -27.24 9.48 -0.78
C GLY A 246 -28.10 8.40 -0.15
N ALA A 247 -29.37 8.41 -0.50
CA ALA A 247 -30.32 7.38 -0.10
C ALA A 247 -30.79 6.57 -1.31
N VAL A 248 -30.90 5.26 -1.15
CA VAL A 248 -31.43 4.37 -2.18
C VAL A 248 -32.91 4.67 -2.39
N LYS A 249 -33.29 5.10 -3.60
CA LYS A 249 -34.65 5.48 -3.98
C LYS A 249 -35.43 4.30 -4.60
N VAL A 250 -34.75 3.58 -5.49
CA VAL A 250 -35.34 2.45 -6.23
C VAL A 250 -34.30 1.32 -6.35
N VAL A 251 -34.77 0.10 -6.27
CA VAL A 251 -34.00 -1.13 -6.53
C VAL A 251 -34.68 -1.92 -7.62
N SER A 252 -33.99 -2.18 -8.73
CA SER A 252 -34.55 -2.93 -9.87
C SER A 252 -33.47 -3.73 -10.58
N GLY A 253 -33.62 -5.07 -10.67
CA GLY A 253 -32.72 -5.93 -11.44
C GLY A 253 -31.25 -5.87 -11.02
N GLY A 254 -30.96 -5.67 -9.72
CA GLY A 254 -29.57 -5.52 -9.21
C GLY A 254 -28.97 -4.12 -9.44
N THR A 255 -29.73 -3.21 -10.06
CA THR A 255 -29.37 -1.79 -10.18
C THR A 255 -30.07 -0.99 -9.09
N LEU A 256 -29.31 -0.11 -8.47
CA LEU A 256 -29.78 0.84 -7.47
C LEU A 256 -29.85 2.22 -8.10
N GLN A 257 -30.91 2.95 -7.78
CA GLN A 257 -31.01 4.39 -8.03
C GLN A 257 -30.84 5.12 -6.70
N VAL A 258 -29.72 5.82 -6.56
CA VAL A 258 -29.34 6.54 -5.34
C VAL A 258 -29.59 8.03 -5.55
N ASN A 259 -30.38 8.65 -4.70
CA ASN A 259 -30.59 10.10 -4.74
C ASN A 259 -29.44 10.81 -4.03
N VAL A 260 -28.70 11.62 -4.79
CA VAL A 260 -27.59 12.45 -4.33
C VAL A 260 -27.92 13.91 -4.66
N ASN A 261 -28.21 14.72 -3.65
CA ASN A 261 -28.55 16.14 -3.82
C ASN A 261 -29.63 16.42 -4.88
N GLY A 262 -30.65 15.56 -4.96
CA GLY A 262 -31.72 15.68 -5.94
C GLY A 262 -31.39 15.11 -7.33
N ARG A 263 -30.21 14.55 -7.54
CA ARG A 263 -29.80 13.83 -8.77
C ARG A 263 -29.82 12.34 -8.53
N ASP A 264 -30.26 11.58 -9.53
CA ASP A 264 -30.30 10.12 -9.44
C ASP A 264 -29.00 9.51 -10.01
N VAL A 265 -28.22 8.84 -9.17
CA VAL A 265 -27.01 8.12 -9.55
C VAL A 265 -27.31 6.62 -9.58
N PHE A 266 -27.05 5.98 -10.72
CA PHE A 266 -27.24 4.55 -10.90
C PHE A 266 -25.95 3.79 -10.51
N CYS A 267 -26.12 2.75 -9.71
CA CYS A 267 -25.02 1.86 -9.30
C CYS A 267 -25.52 0.42 -9.17
N THR A 268 -24.62 -0.51 -8.94
CA THR A 268 -24.96 -1.93 -8.70
C THR A 268 -24.66 -2.29 -7.24
N GLY A 269 -25.50 -3.14 -6.66
CA GLY A 269 -25.31 -3.59 -5.28
C GLY A 269 -26.56 -4.23 -4.67
N ALA A 270 -26.43 -4.68 -3.41
CA ALA A 270 -27.50 -5.34 -2.66
C ALA A 270 -27.87 -4.49 -1.43
N PHE A 271 -28.67 -3.45 -1.66
CA PHE A 271 -29.17 -2.53 -0.63
C PHE A 271 -30.69 -2.41 -0.75
N ALA A 272 -31.35 -2.05 0.33
CA ALA A 272 -32.79 -1.81 0.35
C ALA A 272 -33.14 -0.34 0.09
N THR A 273 -34.36 -0.10 -0.41
CA THR A 273 -34.91 1.25 -0.55
C THR A 273 -34.95 1.96 0.82
N GLY A 274 -34.47 3.20 0.84
CA GLY A 274 -34.35 4.01 2.05
C GLY A 274 -32.99 3.88 2.76
N GLU A 275 -32.15 2.90 2.43
CA GLU A 275 -30.80 2.79 3.02
C GLU A 275 -29.92 3.97 2.59
N HIS A 276 -29.15 4.51 3.57
CA HIS A 276 -28.14 5.51 3.31
C HIS A 276 -26.85 4.85 2.86
N VAL A 277 -26.34 5.27 1.71
CA VAL A 277 -25.16 4.70 1.07
C VAL A 277 -24.15 5.76 0.68
N THR A 278 -22.89 5.34 0.63
CA THR A 278 -21.78 6.14 0.09
C THR A 278 -21.33 5.49 -1.24
N CYS A 279 -21.38 6.26 -2.31
CA CYS A 279 -20.96 5.88 -3.65
C CYS A 279 -19.56 6.40 -3.93
N PHE A 280 -18.67 5.52 -4.38
CA PHE A 280 -17.30 5.81 -4.76
C PHE A 280 -17.13 5.72 -6.27
N ILE A 281 -16.66 6.81 -6.89
CA ILE A 281 -16.46 6.89 -8.34
C ILE A 281 -14.99 7.21 -8.59
N ARG A 282 -14.33 6.37 -9.39
CA ARG A 282 -12.94 6.58 -9.79
C ARG A 282 -12.89 7.59 -10.93
N PRO A 283 -11.95 8.56 -10.88
CA PRO A 283 -11.86 9.58 -11.93
C PRO A 283 -11.52 9.01 -13.31
N GLU A 284 -10.81 7.88 -13.38
CA GLU A 284 -10.49 7.17 -14.62
C GLU A 284 -11.71 6.47 -15.26
N HIS A 285 -12.81 6.29 -14.54
CA HIS A 285 -14.06 5.73 -15.05
C HIS A 285 -15.02 6.78 -15.61
N VAL A 286 -14.69 8.06 -15.46
CA VAL A 286 -15.51 9.17 -15.93
C VAL A 286 -15.04 9.61 -17.30
N THR A 287 -15.94 9.53 -18.28
CA THR A 287 -15.71 10.00 -19.66
C THR A 287 -16.38 11.34 -19.85
N LEU A 288 -15.68 12.28 -20.50
CA LEU A 288 -16.19 13.61 -20.81
C LEU A 288 -16.53 13.74 -22.30
N PHE A 289 -17.60 14.47 -22.58
CA PHE A 289 -18.07 14.80 -23.91
C PHE A 289 -18.35 16.30 -24.02
N PRO A 290 -18.40 16.88 -25.25
CA PRO A 290 -18.78 18.27 -25.44
C PRO A 290 -20.15 18.55 -24.86
N GLY A 291 -20.36 19.75 -24.31
CA GLY A 291 -21.68 20.21 -23.87
C GLY A 291 -22.67 20.31 -25.03
N GLY A 292 -23.93 19.95 -24.82
CA GLY A 292 -25.01 20.21 -25.81
C GLY A 292 -25.78 18.99 -26.32
N GLY A 293 -25.48 17.77 -25.84
CA GLY A 293 -26.25 16.59 -26.22
C GLY A 293 -26.09 15.42 -25.27
N ARG A 294 -26.96 14.41 -25.38
CA ARG A 294 -26.72 13.13 -24.70
C ARG A 294 -25.84 12.28 -25.61
N PRO A 295 -24.63 11.86 -25.15
CA PRO A 295 -23.76 11.02 -25.96
C PRO A 295 -24.43 9.65 -26.21
N GLU A 296 -24.18 9.06 -27.37
CA GLU A 296 -24.47 7.64 -27.60
C GLU A 296 -23.52 6.80 -26.72
N SER A 297 -24.03 6.37 -25.56
CA SER A 297 -23.27 5.62 -24.58
C SER A 297 -24.15 4.59 -23.88
N SER A 298 -23.61 3.42 -23.58
CA SER A 298 -24.24 2.41 -22.74
C SER A 298 -24.23 2.74 -21.24
N ALA A 299 -23.68 3.89 -20.86
CA ALA A 299 -23.62 4.33 -19.48
C ALA A 299 -25.00 4.84 -19.01
N SER A 300 -25.43 4.35 -17.85
CA SER A 300 -26.68 4.80 -17.21
C SER A 300 -26.54 6.17 -16.56
N ASN A 301 -25.33 6.53 -16.13
CA ASN A 301 -25.04 7.82 -15.52
C ASN A 301 -24.53 8.79 -16.58
N VAL A 302 -25.35 9.77 -16.90
CA VAL A 302 -25.03 10.84 -17.85
C VAL A 302 -25.51 12.16 -17.26
N PHE A 303 -24.58 13.05 -16.96
CA PHE A 303 -24.85 14.32 -16.27
C PHE A 303 -24.29 15.50 -17.07
N GLN A 304 -25.11 16.51 -17.27
CA GLN A 304 -24.60 17.82 -17.68
C GLN A 304 -23.93 18.48 -16.49
N GLY A 305 -22.79 19.07 -16.71
CA GLY A 305 -22.01 19.75 -15.69
C GLY A 305 -21.18 20.89 -16.25
N THR A 306 -20.58 21.64 -15.34
CA THR A 306 -19.66 22.72 -15.66
C THR A 306 -18.29 22.40 -15.11
N VAL A 307 -17.25 22.55 -15.91
CA VAL A 307 -15.87 22.39 -15.47
C VAL A 307 -15.56 23.44 -14.41
N THR A 308 -15.11 22.99 -13.26
CA THR A 308 -14.72 23.87 -12.13
C THR A 308 -13.22 24.14 -12.13
N LYS A 309 -12.41 23.14 -12.54
CA LYS A 309 -10.95 23.22 -12.51
C LYS A 309 -10.33 22.20 -13.46
N VAL A 310 -9.19 22.57 -14.07
CA VAL A 310 -8.34 21.67 -14.86
C VAL A 310 -6.92 21.76 -14.30
N GLN A 311 -6.33 20.61 -13.92
CA GLN A 311 -4.99 20.56 -13.31
C GLN A 311 -4.16 19.41 -13.89
N PRO A 312 -2.90 19.64 -14.28
CA PRO A 312 -2.01 18.56 -14.68
C PRO A 312 -1.67 17.63 -13.48
N ILE A 313 -1.69 16.33 -13.70
CA ILE A 313 -1.30 15.28 -12.74
C ILE A 313 -0.37 14.27 -13.45
N GLY A 314 0.88 14.62 -13.65
CA GLY A 314 1.82 13.84 -14.45
C GLY A 314 1.48 13.86 -15.93
N LEU A 315 1.17 12.70 -16.52
CA LEU A 315 0.81 12.56 -17.94
C LEU A 315 -0.68 12.81 -18.22
N LEU A 316 -1.49 12.95 -17.18
CA LEU A 316 -2.92 13.19 -17.28
C LEU A 316 -3.31 14.54 -16.70
N TYR A 317 -4.54 14.93 -16.93
CA TYR A 317 -5.19 16.09 -16.34
C TYR A 317 -6.35 15.66 -15.48
N ARG A 318 -6.42 16.23 -14.27
CA ARG A 318 -7.60 16.15 -13.41
C ARG A 318 -8.55 17.24 -13.77
N VAL A 319 -9.78 16.88 -14.09
CA VAL A 319 -10.87 17.81 -14.39
C VAL A 319 -11.94 17.70 -13.32
N GLY A 320 -12.11 18.76 -12.54
CA GLY A 320 -13.22 18.89 -11.59
C GLY A 320 -14.46 19.39 -12.31
N ILE A 321 -15.62 18.82 -12.03
CA ILE A 321 -16.89 19.12 -12.68
C ILE A 321 -17.97 19.26 -11.62
N ASP A 322 -18.81 20.27 -11.74
CA ASP A 322 -20.05 20.39 -10.98
C ASP A 322 -21.23 19.88 -11.82
N CYS A 323 -21.78 18.73 -11.39
CA CYS A 323 -22.97 18.10 -11.98
C CYS A 323 -24.22 18.25 -11.10
N GLY A 324 -24.24 19.23 -10.16
CA GLY A 324 -25.14 19.30 -9.00
C GLY A 324 -24.60 18.51 -7.81
N PHE A 325 -23.47 17.84 -8.04
CA PHE A 325 -22.56 17.25 -7.07
C PHE A 325 -21.14 17.29 -7.67
N PRO A 326 -20.09 17.33 -6.83
CA PRO A 326 -18.72 17.34 -7.31
C PRO A 326 -18.36 15.99 -7.97
N LEU A 327 -17.77 16.04 -9.16
CA LEU A 327 -17.28 14.87 -9.89
C LEU A 327 -15.87 15.16 -10.40
N SER A 328 -14.98 14.16 -10.36
CA SER A 328 -13.63 14.25 -10.90
C SER A 328 -13.44 13.28 -12.06
N ALA A 329 -12.73 13.73 -13.09
CA ALA A 329 -12.34 12.91 -14.23
C ALA A 329 -10.83 13.04 -14.49
N HIS A 330 -10.18 11.93 -14.92
CA HIS A 330 -8.83 11.96 -15.44
C HIS A 330 -8.87 11.85 -16.96
N VAL A 331 -8.26 12.82 -17.65
CA VAL A 331 -8.23 12.88 -19.10
C VAL A 331 -6.80 13.10 -19.62
N THR A 332 -6.58 12.79 -20.90
CA THR A 332 -5.30 13.08 -21.57
C THR A 332 -5.19 14.56 -21.93
N GLN A 333 -3.98 15.04 -22.19
CA GLN A 333 -3.77 16.39 -22.73
C GLN A 333 -4.56 16.61 -24.02
N GLN A 334 -4.52 15.65 -24.93
CA GLN A 334 -5.28 15.70 -26.18
C GLN A 334 -6.80 15.93 -25.94
N ALA A 335 -7.37 15.25 -24.95
CA ALA A 335 -8.78 15.43 -24.62
C ALA A 335 -9.06 16.83 -24.02
N VAL A 336 -8.11 17.42 -23.28
CA VAL A 336 -8.22 18.81 -22.79
C VAL A 336 -8.29 19.77 -23.99
N GLU A 337 -7.43 19.59 -24.99
CA GLU A 337 -7.34 20.43 -26.19
C GLU A 337 -8.58 20.24 -27.09
N ASP A 338 -8.94 18.99 -27.43
CA ASP A 338 -10.04 18.67 -28.33
C ASP A 338 -11.40 19.11 -27.77
N LEU A 339 -11.62 18.97 -26.46
CA LEU A 339 -12.83 19.42 -25.80
C LEU A 339 -12.77 20.90 -25.35
N GLY A 340 -11.61 21.54 -25.44
CA GLY A 340 -11.39 22.90 -24.98
C GLY A 340 -11.73 23.05 -23.50
N LEU A 341 -11.22 22.14 -22.63
CA LEU A 341 -11.58 22.10 -21.22
C LEU A 341 -10.93 23.25 -20.46
N GLU A 342 -11.74 24.12 -19.93
CA GLU A 342 -11.38 25.24 -19.07
C GLU A 342 -12.46 25.52 -18.04
N ALA A 343 -12.14 26.23 -16.97
CA ALA A 343 -13.13 26.57 -15.95
C ALA A 343 -14.31 27.36 -16.56
N GLY A 344 -15.53 26.98 -16.21
CA GLY A 344 -16.78 27.52 -16.77
C GLY A 344 -17.29 26.80 -18.01
N LYS A 345 -16.53 25.90 -18.64
CA LYS A 345 -16.93 25.16 -19.83
C LYS A 345 -18.05 24.16 -19.52
N PRO A 346 -19.16 24.17 -20.25
CA PRO A 346 -20.19 23.13 -20.14
C PRO A 346 -19.69 21.82 -20.77
N VAL A 347 -19.89 20.71 -20.07
CA VAL A 347 -19.52 19.35 -20.48
C VAL A 347 -20.60 18.35 -20.10
N VAL A 348 -20.57 17.18 -20.73
CA VAL A 348 -21.35 16.02 -20.30
C VAL A 348 -20.39 14.99 -19.72
N ALA A 349 -20.61 14.61 -18.47
CA ALA A 349 -19.89 13.54 -17.81
C ALA A 349 -20.69 12.24 -17.83
N SER A 350 -20.02 11.12 -18.12
CA SER A 350 -20.66 9.82 -18.21
C SER A 350 -19.84 8.73 -17.54
N PHE A 351 -20.50 7.82 -16.80
CA PHE A 351 -19.88 6.64 -16.20
C PHE A 351 -20.88 5.49 -16.04
N LYS A 352 -20.39 4.27 -16.03
CA LYS A 352 -21.24 3.07 -15.93
C LYS A 352 -21.72 2.84 -14.49
N ALA A 353 -22.94 2.33 -14.32
CA ALA A 353 -23.45 1.92 -13.01
C ALA A 353 -22.55 0.87 -12.33
N ALA A 354 -22.01 -0.08 -13.10
CA ALA A 354 -21.13 -1.13 -12.61
C ALA A 354 -19.74 -0.64 -12.14
N SER A 355 -19.33 0.59 -12.52
CA SER A 355 -18.07 1.18 -12.06
C SER A 355 -18.21 2.02 -10.78
N VAL A 356 -19.40 2.11 -10.21
CA VAL A 356 -19.66 2.77 -8.94
C VAL A 356 -19.59 1.73 -7.82
N HIS A 357 -18.62 1.87 -6.92
CA HIS A 357 -18.57 1.05 -5.73
C HIS A 357 -19.42 1.68 -4.62
N VAL A 358 -20.23 0.86 -3.92
CA VAL A 358 -21.20 1.34 -2.94
C VAL A 358 -21.00 0.65 -1.61
N ILE A 359 -20.97 1.42 -0.52
CA ILE A 359 -20.98 0.92 0.85
C ILE A 359 -22.12 1.52 1.66
N ARG A 360 -22.46 0.90 2.78
CA ARG A 360 -23.35 1.55 3.76
C ARG A 360 -22.66 2.78 4.34
N THR A 361 -23.38 3.89 4.42
CA THR A 361 -22.83 5.06 5.11
C THR A 361 -22.67 4.74 6.60
N ALA A 362 -21.47 4.91 7.13
CA ALA A 362 -21.25 4.79 8.57
C ALA A 362 -22.14 5.80 9.29
N GLN A 363 -22.95 5.33 10.25
CA GLN A 363 -23.66 6.23 11.15
C GLN A 363 -22.60 6.96 11.99
N ALA A 364 -22.68 8.30 12.02
CA ALA A 364 -21.77 9.16 12.77
C ALA A 364 -21.93 8.97 14.28
#